data_37baf2fdd79267632b3e7de92c0fe51c
#
_entry.id   37baf2fdd79267632b3e7de92c0fe51c
#
_cell.length_a   1.000
_cell.length_b   1.000
_cell.length_c   1.000
_cell.angle_alpha   90.00
_cell.angle_beta   90.00
_cell.angle_gamma   90.00
#
_symmetry.space_group_name_H-M   'P 1'
#
loop_
_entity.id
_entity.type
_entity.pdbx_description
1 polymer ?
#
loop_
_entity_poly.entity_id
_entity_poly.type
_entity_poly.pdbx_seq_one_letter_code
_entity_poly.pdbx_strand_id
1 'polypeptide(L)'
;MSGVQKVQKEKILGKVQEKIKEGIDNYRAASDAPAKVDVYDVIEQVFAVVNPSLQDESKISVDEVSGCLRSAYLDRKDPAEPTHKQMMSKIMEKSALSILEKPLEGVIEIDSKLKLVGRADRVEDDVVMMFRTEEELPEMPHAEHFMQLNSYLHMFAKPEGVIVYFDTDGNEMEFIVPKSEKLFGETKRRARILNTLLNNNVIPALEPSTRCMGCAHNEKCFYPSEDKQKWGFWARGKWRELKAKDSIF
;
A
#
# COMPACT_ATOMS: atom_id res chain seq x y z
N MET A 1 -6.72 18.88 21.19
CA MET A 1 -6.99 17.46 21.54
C MET A 1 -7.27 17.36 23.03
N SER A 2 -8.38 16.75 23.45
CA SER A 2 -8.65 16.55 24.88
C SER A 2 -7.68 15.49 25.43
N GLY A 3 -7.24 15.66 26.70
CA GLY A 3 -6.30 14.72 27.33
C GLY A 3 -6.81 13.27 27.37
N VAL A 4 -8.12 13.06 27.32
CA VAL A 4 -8.77 11.74 27.28
C VAL A 4 -8.48 11.01 25.96
N GLN A 5 -8.49 11.72 24.83
CA GLN A 5 -8.18 11.12 23.51
C GLN A 5 -6.71 10.70 23.39
N LYS A 6 -5.79 11.47 24.00
CA LYS A 6 -4.38 11.13 24.02
C LYS A 6 -4.12 9.85 24.83
N VAL A 7 -4.69 9.74 26.01
CA VAL A 7 -4.56 8.56 26.89
C VAL A 7 -5.17 7.30 26.25
N GLN A 8 -6.26 7.45 25.49
CA GLN A 8 -6.91 6.33 24.81
C GLN A 8 -6.08 5.84 23.62
N LYS A 9 -5.48 6.75 22.84
CA LYS A 9 -4.53 6.43 21.76
C LYS A 9 -3.31 5.68 22.31
N GLU A 10 -2.67 6.19 23.36
CA GLU A 10 -1.52 5.55 24.01
C GLU A 10 -1.84 4.12 24.51
N LYS A 11 -3.03 3.91 25.06
CA LYS A 11 -3.47 2.60 25.55
C LYS A 11 -3.72 1.60 24.42
N ILE A 12 -4.28 2.05 23.29
CA ILE A 12 -4.54 1.22 22.12
C ILE A 12 -3.20 0.86 21.45
N LEU A 13 -2.33 1.85 21.26
CA LEU A 13 -1.00 1.65 20.71
C LEU A 13 -0.20 0.65 21.54
N GLY A 14 -0.15 0.82 22.86
CA GLY A 14 0.55 -0.10 23.76
C GLY A 14 0.08 -1.55 23.63
N LYS A 15 -1.24 -1.78 23.45
CA LYS A 15 -1.78 -3.13 23.22
C LYS A 15 -1.38 -3.70 21.87
N VAL A 16 -1.32 -2.87 20.84
CA VAL A 16 -0.89 -3.28 19.50
C VAL A 16 0.59 -3.62 19.50
N GLN A 17 1.43 -2.82 20.12
CA GLN A 17 2.86 -3.06 20.30
C GLN A 17 3.13 -4.39 21.01
N GLU A 18 2.42 -4.65 22.11
CA GLU A 18 2.55 -5.89 22.88
C GLU A 18 2.19 -7.11 22.02
N LYS A 19 1.11 -7.05 21.25
CA LYS A 19 0.69 -8.14 20.38
C LYS A 19 1.63 -8.35 19.19
N ILE A 20 2.16 -7.29 18.60
CA ILE A 20 3.15 -7.41 17.51
C ILE A 20 4.43 -8.03 18.04
N LYS A 21 4.91 -7.59 19.19
CA LYS A 21 6.07 -8.18 19.84
C LYS A 21 5.87 -9.66 20.14
N GLU A 22 4.73 -10.03 20.70
CA GLU A 22 4.33 -11.42 20.93
C GLU A 22 4.28 -12.22 19.63
N GLY A 23 3.76 -11.64 18.53
CA GLY A 23 3.75 -12.25 17.19
C GLY A 23 5.15 -12.48 16.63
N ILE A 24 6.05 -11.51 16.78
CA ILE A 24 7.47 -11.63 16.37
C ILE A 24 8.19 -12.70 17.21
N ASP A 25 7.97 -12.73 18.52
CA ASP A 25 8.57 -13.70 19.41
C ASP A 25 8.06 -15.13 19.12
N ASN A 26 6.75 -15.28 18.83
CA ASN A 26 6.14 -16.53 18.40
C ASN A 26 6.69 -16.99 17.04
N TYR A 27 6.90 -16.07 16.09
CA TYR A 27 7.54 -16.38 14.81
C TYR A 27 8.99 -16.83 14.99
N ARG A 28 9.77 -16.15 15.83
CA ARG A 28 11.15 -16.56 16.17
C ARG A 28 11.19 -17.93 16.83
N ALA A 29 10.26 -18.21 17.75
CA ALA A 29 10.16 -19.52 18.41
C ALA A 29 9.70 -20.64 17.44
N ALA A 30 8.85 -20.30 16.45
CA ALA A 30 8.39 -21.25 15.43
C ALA A 30 9.44 -21.52 14.34
N SER A 31 10.41 -20.63 14.13
CA SER A 31 11.51 -20.82 13.17
C SER A 31 12.48 -21.96 13.56
N ASP A 32 12.46 -22.39 14.81
CA ASP A 32 13.22 -23.53 15.29
C ASP A 32 12.49 -24.88 15.13
N ALA A 33 11.25 -24.88 14.66
CA ALA A 33 10.46 -26.08 14.39
C ALA A 33 10.49 -26.41 12.88
N PRO A 34 10.84 -27.65 12.47
CA PRO A 34 10.85 -28.03 11.06
C PRO A 34 9.40 -28.31 10.57
N ALA A 35 8.57 -27.28 10.51
CA ALA A 35 7.32 -27.36 9.79
C ALA A 35 7.62 -27.23 8.29
N LYS A 36 7.41 -28.29 7.52
CA LYS A 36 7.32 -28.21 6.07
C LYS A 36 6.07 -27.41 5.72
N VAL A 37 6.13 -26.11 5.85
CA VAL A 37 5.14 -25.21 5.25
C VAL A 37 5.48 -25.16 3.78
N ASP A 38 4.58 -25.61 2.93
CA ASP A 38 4.74 -25.38 1.49
C ASP A 38 4.59 -23.89 1.25
N VAL A 39 5.73 -23.26 0.98
CA VAL A 39 5.79 -21.81 0.75
C VAL A 39 4.89 -21.42 -0.45
N TYR A 40 4.69 -22.31 -1.41
CA TYR A 40 3.82 -22.07 -2.55
C TYR A 40 2.34 -22.02 -2.14
N ASP A 41 1.88 -22.90 -1.25
CA ASP A 41 0.49 -22.86 -0.75
C ASP A 41 0.21 -21.57 0.03
N VAL A 42 1.18 -21.11 0.82
CA VAL A 42 1.07 -19.82 1.53
C VAL A 42 1.06 -18.66 0.54
N ILE A 43 1.90 -18.71 -0.48
CA ILE A 43 1.96 -17.71 -1.52
C ILE A 43 0.63 -17.67 -2.30
N GLU A 44 0.09 -18.80 -2.75
CA GLU A 44 -1.21 -18.86 -3.44
C GLU A 44 -2.35 -18.33 -2.57
N GLN A 45 -2.40 -18.69 -1.30
CA GLN A 45 -3.40 -18.15 -0.38
C GLN A 45 -3.25 -16.65 -0.17
N VAL A 46 -2.01 -16.14 -0.10
CA VAL A 46 -1.73 -14.70 -0.03
C VAL A 46 -2.17 -14.00 -1.31
N PHE A 47 -1.96 -14.60 -2.49
CA PHE A 47 -2.38 -14.05 -3.77
C PHE A 47 -3.91 -14.09 -3.99
N ALA A 48 -4.56 -15.18 -3.63
CA ALA A 48 -6.01 -15.34 -3.78
C ALA A 48 -6.80 -14.29 -2.95
N VAL A 49 -6.24 -13.83 -1.83
CA VAL A 49 -6.88 -12.81 -0.97
C VAL A 49 -6.62 -11.38 -1.47
N VAL A 50 -5.62 -11.18 -2.34
CA VAL A 50 -5.15 -9.83 -2.70
C VAL A 50 -6.04 -9.13 -3.74
N ASN A 51 -6.89 -9.83 -4.51
CA ASN A 51 -7.56 -9.22 -5.66
C ASN A 51 -9.02 -9.63 -5.96
N PRO A 52 -9.97 -9.61 -5.01
CA PRO A 52 -11.38 -9.81 -5.36
C PRO A 52 -11.97 -8.65 -6.19
N SER A 53 -11.36 -7.47 -6.16
CA SER A 53 -11.88 -6.26 -6.85
C SER A 53 -11.35 -6.05 -8.27
N LEU A 54 -10.33 -6.77 -8.69
CA LEU A 54 -9.69 -6.57 -10.01
C LEU A 54 -10.59 -6.90 -11.21
N GLN A 55 -11.68 -7.62 -11.00
CA GLN A 55 -12.60 -8.02 -12.08
C GLN A 55 -13.74 -7.03 -12.32
N ASP A 56 -14.05 -6.15 -11.36
CA ASP A 56 -15.16 -5.21 -11.46
C ASP A 56 -14.64 -3.81 -11.81
N GLU A 57 -14.77 -3.43 -13.07
CA GLU A 57 -14.31 -2.12 -13.56
C GLU A 57 -15.06 -0.93 -12.94
N SER A 58 -16.23 -1.17 -12.34
CA SER A 58 -16.99 -0.15 -11.61
C SER A 58 -16.43 0.14 -10.22
N LYS A 59 -15.52 -0.68 -9.73
CA LYS A 59 -14.86 -0.54 -8.43
C LYS A 59 -13.38 -0.29 -8.62
N ILE A 60 -12.90 0.79 -8.04
CA ILE A 60 -11.48 1.14 -7.97
C ILE A 60 -11.06 1.09 -6.49
N SER A 61 -9.95 0.42 -6.20
CA SER A 61 -9.46 0.38 -4.83
C SER A 61 -8.65 1.64 -4.46
N VAL A 62 -8.63 1.96 -3.17
CA VAL A 62 -7.78 3.03 -2.63
C VAL A 62 -6.31 2.75 -2.94
N ASP A 63 -5.88 1.50 -2.85
CA ASP A 63 -4.48 1.10 -3.11
C ASP A 63 -4.07 1.37 -4.56
N GLU A 64 -4.96 1.11 -5.52
CA GLU A 64 -4.71 1.36 -6.94
C GLU A 64 -4.49 2.84 -7.25
N VAL A 65 -5.25 3.72 -6.59
CA VAL A 65 -5.18 5.15 -6.87
C VAL A 65 -4.18 5.91 -6.02
N SER A 66 -3.75 5.35 -4.92
CA SER A 66 -2.71 5.94 -4.07
C SER A 66 -1.32 5.73 -4.65
N GLY A 67 -1.11 4.61 -5.34
CA GLY A 67 0.15 4.23 -5.98
C GLY A 67 0.29 4.73 -7.43
N CYS A 68 1.03 3.96 -8.23
CA CYS A 68 1.23 4.23 -9.65
C CYS A 68 0.02 3.77 -10.47
N LEU A 69 -0.67 4.70 -11.15
CA LEU A 69 -1.84 4.36 -11.98
C LEU A 69 -1.50 3.42 -13.13
N ARG A 70 -0.27 3.49 -13.67
CA ARG A 70 0.18 2.58 -14.72
C ARG A 70 0.37 1.16 -14.20
N SER A 71 0.92 1.00 -13.00
CA SER A 71 1.00 -0.32 -12.33
C SER A 71 -0.40 -0.88 -12.10
N ALA A 72 -1.29 -0.09 -11.51
CA ALA A 72 -2.68 -0.49 -11.27
C ALA A 72 -3.42 -0.91 -12.55
N TYR A 73 -3.21 -0.19 -13.66
CA TYR A 73 -3.75 -0.56 -14.96
C TYR A 73 -3.19 -1.91 -15.46
N LEU A 74 -1.86 -2.08 -15.37
CA LEU A 74 -1.21 -3.30 -15.82
C LEU A 74 -1.58 -4.50 -14.95
N ASP A 75 -1.71 -4.32 -13.63
CA ASP A 75 -2.17 -5.37 -12.72
C ASP A 75 -3.56 -5.91 -13.10
N ARG A 76 -4.43 -5.06 -13.68
CA ARG A 76 -5.75 -5.49 -14.17
C ARG A 76 -5.75 -6.07 -15.58
N LYS A 77 -4.94 -5.53 -16.50
CA LYS A 77 -5.01 -5.87 -17.93
C LYS A 77 -3.93 -6.86 -18.37
N ASP A 78 -2.78 -6.84 -17.72
CA ASP A 78 -1.62 -7.68 -18.05
C ASP A 78 -0.77 -7.90 -16.78
N PRO A 79 -1.30 -8.66 -15.79
CA PRO A 79 -0.65 -8.87 -14.51
C PRO A 79 0.74 -9.48 -14.67
N ALA A 80 1.67 -9.03 -13.83
CA ALA A 80 3.00 -9.59 -13.72
C ALA A 80 3.14 -10.38 -12.42
N GLU A 81 4.03 -11.35 -12.42
CA GLU A 81 4.39 -12.03 -11.18
C GLU A 81 5.04 -11.02 -10.21
N PRO A 82 4.66 -11.04 -8.94
CA PRO A 82 5.24 -10.13 -7.97
C PRO A 82 6.71 -10.44 -7.75
N THR A 83 7.49 -9.41 -7.50
CA THR A 83 8.90 -9.58 -7.12
C THR A 83 9.03 -10.23 -5.74
N HIS A 84 10.17 -10.88 -5.48
CA HIS A 84 10.47 -11.45 -4.15
C HIS A 84 10.28 -10.42 -3.02
N LYS A 85 10.71 -9.18 -3.23
CA LYS A 85 10.55 -8.08 -2.26
C LYS A 85 9.07 -7.78 -2.00
N GLN A 86 8.26 -7.71 -3.04
CA GLN A 86 6.81 -7.50 -2.91
C GLN A 86 6.11 -8.66 -2.18
N MET A 87 6.53 -9.90 -2.45
CA MET A 87 6.00 -11.08 -1.76
C MET A 87 6.33 -11.04 -0.26
N MET A 88 7.59 -10.81 0.08
CA MET A 88 8.03 -10.73 1.48
C MET A 88 7.33 -9.62 2.24
N SER A 89 7.23 -8.42 1.65
CA SER A 89 6.51 -7.31 2.26
C SER A 89 5.04 -7.65 2.54
N LYS A 90 4.35 -8.28 1.60
CA LYS A 90 2.96 -8.72 1.78
C LYS A 90 2.80 -9.81 2.84
N ILE A 91 3.73 -10.75 2.93
CA ILE A 91 3.72 -11.80 3.97
C ILE A 91 3.90 -11.16 5.34
N MET A 92 4.86 -10.25 5.49
CA MET A 92 5.11 -9.54 6.75
C MET A 92 3.90 -8.69 7.16
N GLU A 93 3.35 -7.92 6.24
CA GLU A 93 2.15 -7.12 6.47
C GLU A 93 0.97 -7.99 6.92
N LYS A 94 0.71 -9.11 6.24
CA LYS A 94 -0.37 -10.02 6.63
C LYS A 94 -0.12 -10.70 7.96
N SER A 95 1.11 -11.09 8.25
CA SER A 95 1.46 -11.68 9.53
C SER A 95 1.24 -10.70 10.67
N ALA A 96 1.64 -9.44 10.50
CA ALA A 96 1.37 -8.38 11.46
C ALA A 96 -0.13 -8.12 11.62
N LEU A 97 -0.88 -8.06 10.51
CA LEU A 97 -2.33 -7.79 10.52
C LEU A 97 -3.17 -8.99 10.97
N SER A 98 -2.67 -10.23 10.88
CA SER A 98 -3.40 -11.42 11.35
C SER A 98 -3.66 -11.41 12.86
N ILE A 99 -2.89 -10.61 13.60
CA ILE A 99 -3.01 -10.41 15.05
C ILE A 99 -4.10 -9.37 15.37
N LEU A 100 -4.43 -8.52 14.40
CA LEU A 100 -5.47 -7.51 14.54
C LEU A 100 -6.84 -8.11 14.21
N GLU A 101 -7.90 -7.50 14.72
CA GLU A 101 -9.27 -7.83 14.32
C GLU A 101 -9.45 -7.65 12.81
N LYS A 102 -10.51 -8.28 12.25
CA LYS A 102 -10.76 -8.20 10.80
C LYS A 102 -10.74 -6.77 10.31
N PRO A 103 -9.99 -6.49 9.21
CA PRO A 103 -9.98 -5.17 8.61
C PRO A 103 -11.40 -4.72 8.23
N LEU A 104 -11.67 -3.44 8.39
CA LEU A 104 -12.98 -2.87 8.08
C LEU A 104 -13.03 -2.39 6.63
N GLU A 105 -13.98 -2.92 5.87
CA GLU A 105 -14.20 -2.51 4.48
C GLU A 105 -15.04 -1.24 4.41
N GLY A 106 -14.63 -0.30 3.54
CA GLY A 106 -15.34 0.93 3.26
C GLY A 106 -15.60 1.11 1.77
N VAL A 107 -16.72 1.78 1.45
CA VAL A 107 -17.10 2.09 0.07
C VAL A 107 -17.58 3.53 0.01
N ILE A 108 -17.09 4.29 -0.99
CA ILE A 108 -17.60 5.62 -1.30
C ILE A 108 -18.04 5.66 -2.77
N GLU A 109 -19.22 6.15 -3.02
CA GLU A 109 -19.67 6.45 -4.38
C GLU A 109 -19.01 7.74 -4.88
N ILE A 110 -18.20 7.63 -5.95
CA ILE A 110 -17.56 8.78 -6.58
C ILE A 110 -18.54 9.46 -7.57
N ASP A 111 -19.28 8.64 -8.29
CA ASP A 111 -20.38 9.02 -9.17
C ASP A 111 -21.32 7.80 -9.37
N SER A 112 -22.34 7.94 -10.22
CA SER A 112 -23.39 6.92 -10.41
C SER A 112 -22.87 5.54 -10.89
N LYS A 113 -21.65 5.46 -11.40
CA LYS A 113 -21.08 4.24 -11.99
C LYS A 113 -19.74 3.84 -11.38
N LEU A 114 -19.15 4.67 -10.54
CA LEU A 114 -17.81 4.45 -10.00
C LEU A 114 -17.82 4.49 -8.49
N LYS A 115 -17.33 3.42 -7.88
CA LYS A 115 -17.15 3.27 -6.44
C LYS A 115 -15.68 3.20 -6.09
N LEU A 116 -15.27 3.92 -5.06
CA LEU A 116 -13.98 3.76 -4.41
C LEU A 116 -14.15 2.78 -3.26
N VAL A 117 -13.39 1.70 -3.27
CA VAL A 117 -13.41 0.67 -2.23
C VAL A 117 -12.09 0.64 -1.50
N GLY A 118 -12.10 0.32 -0.21
CA GLY A 118 -10.87 0.25 0.57
C GLY A 118 -11.06 -0.53 1.85
N ARG A 119 -9.95 -0.84 2.49
CA ARG A 119 -9.90 -1.65 3.70
C ARG A 119 -8.96 -1.00 4.69
N ALA A 120 -9.51 -0.44 5.77
CA ALA A 120 -8.72 0.07 6.87
C ALA A 120 -8.27 -1.08 7.78
N ASP A 121 -7.03 -1.04 8.25
CA ASP A 121 -6.50 -2.07 9.12
C ASP A 121 -7.23 -2.08 10.46
N ARG A 122 -7.52 -0.89 10.99
CA ARG A 122 -8.32 -0.72 12.21
C ARG A 122 -9.05 0.62 12.23
N VAL A 123 -10.27 0.61 12.76
CA VAL A 123 -11.06 1.82 12.99
C VAL A 123 -11.58 1.76 14.43
N GLU A 124 -11.21 2.74 15.25
CA GLU A 124 -11.68 2.86 16.62
C GLU A 124 -12.12 4.28 16.91
N ASP A 125 -13.21 4.41 17.68
CA ASP A 125 -13.80 5.68 18.12
C ASP A 125 -13.69 6.77 17.03
N ASP A 126 -12.73 7.70 17.16
CA ASP A 126 -12.52 8.82 16.23
C ASP A 126 -11.25 8.67 15.37
N VAL A 127 -10.62 7.50 15.37
CA VAL A 127 -9.31 7.28 14.73
C VAL A 127 -9.35 6.12 13.76
N VAL A 128 -8.74 6.31 12.57
CA VAL A 128 -8.36 5.22 11.66
C VAL A 128 -6.88 4.94 11.84
N MET A 129 -6.53 3.68 11.99
CA MET A 129 -5.13 3.26 12.09
C MET A 129 -4.74 2.47 10.85
N MET A 130 -3.52 2.70 10.38
CA MET A 130 -2.91 1.99 9.26
C MET A 130 -1.51 1.55 9.67
N PHE A 131 -1.21 0.28 9.45
CA PHE A 131 0.06 -0.34 9.83
C PHE A 131 0.85 -0.70 8.58
N ARG A 132 2.15 -0.37 8.58
CA ARG A 132 3.04 -0.65 7.44
C ARG A 132 4.38 -1.17 7.96
N THR A 133 4.96 -2.11 7.22
CA THR A 133 6.30 -2.63 7.48
C THR A 133 7.27 -2.06 6.46
N GLU A 134 8.42 -1.57 6.92
CA GLU A 134 9.49 -1.03 6.08
C GLU A 134 10.83 -1.64 6.49
N GLU A 135 11.81 -1.63 5.59
CA GLU A 135 13.18 -2.04 5.92
C GLU A 135 13.86 -1.02 6.85
N GLU A 136 13.60 0.26 6.61
CA GLU A 136 14.07 1.39 7.41
C GLU A 136 12.89 2.31 7.70
N LEU A 137 12.79 2.79 8.93
CA LEU A 137 11.72 3.69 9.33
C LEU A 137 11.82 5.03 8.58
N PRO A 138 10.73 5.47 7.94
CA PRO A 138 10.76 6.71 7.17
C PRO A 138 10.72 7.94 8.09
N GLU A 139 11.47 9.00 7.74
CA GLU A 139 11.41 10.29 8.45
C GLU A 139 10.06 11.02 8.22
N MET A 140 9.38 10.73 7.12
CA MET A 140 8.06 11.26 6.76
C MET A 140 7.20 10.14 6.18
N PRO A 141 5.86 10.19 6.36
CA PRO A 141 4.99 9.18 5.78
C PRO A 141 5.07 9.19 4.25
N HIS A 142 5.10 8.00 3.66
CA HIS A 142 5.04 7.88 2.20
C HIS A 142 3.76 8.50 1.66
N ALA A 143 3.88 9.24 0.56
CA ALA A 143 2.75 9.98 -0.03
C ALA A 143 1.55 9.07 -0.36
N GLU A 144 1.80 7.82 -0.75
CA GLU A 144 0.74 6.84 -0.99
C GLU A 144 0.02 6.44 0.28
N HIS A 145 0.74 6.14 1.36
CA HIS A 145 0.15 5.77 2.64
C HIS A 145 -0.64 6.95 3.23
N PHE A 146 -0.12 8.17 3.03
CA PHE A 146 -0.83 9.39 3.40
C PHE A 146 -2.16 9.54 2.64
N MET A 147 -2.15 9.27 1.32
CA MET A 147 -3.36 9.29 0.48
C MET A 147 -4.32 8.16 0.84
N GLN A 148 -3.82 6.95 1.12
CA GLN A 148 -4.63 5.80 1.56
C GLN A 148 -5.36 6.12 2.86
N LEU A 149 -4.61 6.52 3.90
CA LEU A 149 -5.20 6.82 5.19
C LEU A 149 -6.23 7.96 5.08
N ASN A 150 -5.90 9.01 4.32
CA ASN A 150 -6.86 10.10 4.12
C ASN A 150 -8.18 9.62 3.45
N SER A 151 -8.10 8.69 2.51
CA SER A 151 -9.27 8.09 1.88
C SER A 151 -10.10 7.30 2.88
N TYR A 152 -9.47 6.56 3.78
CA TYR A 152 -10.16 5.85 4.87
C TYR A 152 -10.80 6.81 5.87
N LEU A 153 -10.17 7.97 6.17
CA LEU A 153 -10.78 9.00 7.01
C LEU A 153 -12.11 9.52 6.44
N HIS A 154 -12.19 9.60 5.10
CA HIS A 154 -13.44 9.96 4.43
C HIS A 154 -14.46 8.81 4.43
N MET A 155 -14.01 7.56 4.19
CA MET A 155 -14.87 6.37 4.20
C MET A 155 -15.56 6.16 5.54
N PHE A 156 -14.82 6.32 6.63
CA PHE A 156 -15.30 6.06 7.98
C PHE A 156 -15.71 7.33 8.74
N ALA A 157 -15.76 8.48 8.04
CA ALA A 157 -16.16 9.78 8.59
C ALA A 157 -15.35 10.17 9.85
N LYS A 158 -14.04 9.88 9.87
CA LYS A 158 -13.15 10.18 10.99
C LYS A 158 -12.36 11.46 10.76
N PRO A 159 -12.06 12.25 11.82
CA PRO A 159 -11.35 13.52 11.68
C PRO A 159 -9.84 13.36 11.49
N GLU A 160 -9.27 12.29 12.01
CA GLU A 160 -7.83 12.03 11.97
C GLU A 160 -7.52 10.54 11.98
N GLY A 161 -6.30 10.19 11.58
CA GLY A 161 -5.79 8.83 11.61
C GLY A 161 -4.31 8.78 11.96
N VAL A 162 -3.81 7.57 12.15
CA VAL A 162 -2.41 7.30 12.48
C VAL A 162 -1.85 6.28 11.50
N ILE A 163 -0.71 6.59 10.91
CA ILE A 163 0.13 5.62 10.21
C ILE A 163 1.21 5.16 11.18
N VAL A 164 1.31 3.86 11.39
CA VAL A 164 2.34 3.24 12.21
C VAL A 164 3.24 2.41 11.31
N TYR A 165 4.50 2.77 11.25
CA TYR A 165 5.54 2.01 10.55
C TYR A 165 6.31 1.16 11.54
N PHE A 166 6.65 -0.05 11.12
CA PHE A 166 7.51 -0.97 11.84
C PHE A 166 8.66 -1.40 10.94
N ASP A 167 9.86 -1.51 11.52
CA ASP A 167 10.98 -2.14 10.86
C ASP A 167 11.12 -3.63 11.26
N THR A 168 12.09 -4.31 10.67
CA THR A 168 12.38 -5.73 10.97
C THR A 168 12.96 -5.94 12.37
N ASP A 169 13.47 -4.89 13.01
CA ASP A 169 14.03 -4.95 14.37
C ASP A 169 12.97 -4.67 15.45
N GLY A 170 11.75 -4.32 15.03
CA GLY A 170 10.62 -4.02 15.91
C GLY A 170 10.62 -2.58 16.43
N ASN A 171 11.41 -1.68 15.82
CA ASN A 171 11.26 -0.25 16.08
C ASN A 171 10.01 0.27 15.36
N GLU A 172 9.46 1.38 15.86
CA GLU A 172 8.24 1.96 15.34
C GLU A 172 8.35 3.47 15.14
N MET A 173 7.57 3.97 14.18
CA MET A 173 7.41 5.39 13.90
C MET A 173 5.95 5.69 13.61
N GLU A 174 5.40 6.71 14.26
CA GLU A 174 4.00 7.09 14.15
C GLU A 174 3.83 8.45 13.52
N PHE A 175 2.84 8.56 12.63
CA PHE A 175 2.47 9.82 12.02
C PHE A 175 0.97 10.07 12.16
N ILE A 176 0.61 11.20 12.76
CA ILE A 176 -0.78 11.64 12.84
C ILE A 176 -1.16 12.38 11.56
N VAL A 177 -2.22 11.94 10.92
CA VAL A 177 -2.70 12.48 9.65
C VAL A 177 -4.09 13.09 9.86
N PRO A 178 -4.26 14.40 9.72
CA PRO A 178 -5.56 15.04 9.73
C PRO A 178 -6.30 14.78 8.41
N LYS A 179 -7.63 14.73 8.48
CA LYS A 179 -8.50 14.64 7.31
C LYS A 179 -8.33 15.85 6.38
N SER A 180 -8.19 15.61 5.08
CA SER A 180 -7.99 16.64 4.05
C SER A 180 -8.93 16.46 2.87
N GLU A 181 -9.83 17.39 2.67
CA GLU A 181 -10.73 17.43 1.50
C GLU A 181 -9.96 17.57 0.18
N LYS A 182 -8.88 18.35 0.17
CA LYS A 182 -8.04 18.55 -1.01
C LYS A 182 -7.40 17.23 -1.46
N LEU A 183 -6.84 16.47 -0.53
CA LEU A 183 -6.20 15.19 -0.83
C LEU A 183 -7.24 14.15 -1.28
N PHE A 184 -8.40 14.12 -0.66
CA PHE A 184 -9.49 13.25 -1.08
C PHE A 184 -10.04 13.64 -2.47
N GLY A 185 -10.07 14.93 -2.78
CA GLY A 185 -10.37 15.41 -4.13
C GLY A 185 -9.42 14.84 -5.18
N GLU A 186 -8.13 14.76 -4.85
CA GLU A 186 -7.12 14.15 -5.72
C GLU A 186 -7.33 12.63 -5.86
N THR A 187 -7.62 11.92 -4.77
CA THR A 187 -7.97 10.49 -4.82
C THR A 187 -9.14 10.24 -5.77
N LYS A 188 -10.22 11.02 -5.66
CA LYS A 188 -11.39 10.92 -6.56
C LYS A 188 -11.03 11.21 -8.02
N ARG A 189 -10.18 12.21 -8.26
CA ARG A 189 -9.68 12.53 -9.60
C ARG A 189 -8.90 11.36 -10.20
N ARG A 190 -7.99 10.78 -9.46
CA ARG A 190 -7.17 9.63 -9.89
C ARG A 190 -8.04 8.40 -10.16
N ALA A 191 -9.05 8.15 -9.34
CA ALA A 191 -10.00 7.04 -9.56
C ALA A 191 -10.78 7.20 -10.87
N ARG A 192 -11.26 8.41 -11.20
CA ARG A 192 -11.93 8.67 -12.48
C ARG A 192 -10.98 8.49 -13.66
N ILE A 193 -9.74 8.95 -13.55
CA ILE A 193 -8.71 8.79 -14.59
C ILE A 193 -8.45 7.30 -14.83
N LEU A 194 -8.18 6.53 -13.78
CA LEU A 194 -7.91 5.09 -13.91
C LEU A 194 -9.10 4.36 -14.54
N ASN A 195 -10.32 4.62 -14.07
CA ASN A 195 -11.53 4.03 -14.62
C ASN A 195 -11.69 4.36 -16.11
N THR A 196 -11.51 5.63 -16.50
CA THR A 196 -11.59 6.06 -17.91
C THR A 196 -10.55 5.34 -18.77
N LEU A 197 -9.32 5.21 -18.29
CA LEU A 197 -8.23 4.56 -19.03
C LEU A 197 -8.46 3.05 -19.16
N LEU A 198 -8.97 2.39 -18.11
CA LEU A 198 -9.35 0.97 -18.14
C LEU A 198 -10.45 0.71 -19.15
N ASN A 199 -11.52 1.50 -19.13
CA ASN A 199 -12.66 1.35 -20.06
C ASN A 199 -12.27 1.60 -21.52
N ASN A 200 -11.32 2.48 -21.77
CA ASN A 200 -10.85 2.79 -23.12
C ASN A 200 -9.64 1.93 -23.56
N ASN A 201 -9.17 1.02 -22.71
CA ASN A 201 -7.95 0.23 -22.93
C ASN A 201 -6.72 1.09 -23.28
N VAL A 202 -6.56 2.22 -22.58
CA VAL A 202 -5.43 3.14 -22.76
C VAL A 202 -4.49 3.05 -21.56
N ILE A 203 -3.24 2.71 -21.82
CA ILE A 203 -2.22 2.62 -20.76
C ILE A 203 -1.93 4.02 -20.21
N PRO A 204 -1.95 4.23 -18.86
CA PRO A 204 -1.56 5.50 -18.24
C PRO A 204 -0.15 5.95 -18.62
N ALA A 205 0.10 7.24 -18.63
CA ALA A 205 1.42 7.80 -18.86
C ALA A 205 2.47 7.23 -17.86
N LEU A 206 3.72 7.11 -18.33
CA LEU A 206 4.83 6.69 -17.48
C LEU A 206 5.24 7.84 -16.54
N GLU A 207 5.16 7.59 -15.25
CA GLU A 207 5.60 8.50 -14.17
C GLU A 207 6.76 7.82 -13.41
N PRO A 208 8.03 8.02 -13.85
CA PRO A 208 9.17 7.38 -13.20
C PRO A 208 9.36 7.85 -11.77
N SER A 209 9.58 6.89 -10.86
CA SER A 209 9.88 7.14 -9.46
C SER A 209 10.87 6.10 -8.93
N THR A 210 11.39 6.29 -7.72
CA THR A 210 12.28 5.33 -7.04
C THR A 210 11.62 3.95 -6.88
N ARG A 211 10.30 3.90 -6.75
CA ARG A 211 9.53 2.65 -6.65
C ARG A 211 9.60 1.78 -7.88
N CYS A 212 9.88 2.35 -9.05
CA CYS A 212 10.00 1.56 -10.27
C CYS A 212 11.11 0.51 -10.19
N MET A 213 12.11 0.69 -9.31
CA MET A 213 13.19 -0.29 -9.13
C MET A 213 12.70 -1.63 -8.58
N GLY A 214 11.67 -1.63 -7.72
CA GLY A 214 11.07 -2.84 -7.15
C GLY A 214 9.72 -3.23 -7.78
N CYS A 215 9.32 -2.56 -8.86
CA CYS A 215 8.03 -2.79 -9.50
C CYS A 215 8.06 -4.03 -10.40
N ALA A 216 7.06 -4.90 -10.28
CA ALA A 216 6.90 -6.08 -11.14
C ALA A 216 6.75 -5.72 -12.62
N HIS A 217 6.24 -4.54 -12.93
CA HIS A 217 6.07 -4.05 -14.31
C HIS A 217 7.26 -3.22 -14.83
N ASN A 218 8.38 -3.17 -14.12
CA ASN A 218 9.53 -2.35 -14.52
C ASN A 218 9.95 -2.59 -15.96
N GLU A 219 10.11 -3.85 -16.35
CA GLU A 219 10.52 -4.22 -17.72
C GLU A 219 9.48 -3.78 -18.75
N LYS A 220 8.18 -3.99 -18.50
CA LYS A 220 7.11 -3.57 -19.41
C LYS A 220 7.04 -2.05 -19.58
N CYS A 221 7.38 -1.30 -18.53
CA CYS A 221 7.35 0.16 -18.54
C CYS A 221 8.54 0.79 -19.27
N PHE A 222 9.75 0.24 -19.09
CA PHE A 222 10.99 0.83 -19.59
C PHE A 222 11.58 0.12 -20.79
N TYR A 223 11.14 -1.13 -21.07
CA TYR A 223 11.65 -1.97 -22.16
C TYR A 223 10.50 -2.62 -22.92
N PRO A 224 9.58 -1.84 -23.54
CA PRO A 224 8.52 -2.42 -24.36
C PRO A 224 9.12 -3.26 -25.49
N SER A 225 8.46 -4.38 -25.82
CA SER A 225 8.98 -5.47 -26.66
C SER A 225 9.44 -5.07 -28.08
N GLU A 226 8.92 -3.99 -28.61
CA GLU A 226 9.24 -3.53 -29.97
C GLU A 226 10.46 -2.59 -30.06
N ASP A 227 10.94 -2.03 -28.93
CA ASP A 227 12.01 -1.03 -28.91
C ASP A 227 13.05 -1.25 -27.78
N LYS A 228 13.28 -2.52 -27.36
CA LYS A 228 14.21 -2.84 -26.26
C LYS A 228 15.60 -2.20 -26.41
N GLN A 229 16.08 -1.95 -27.62
CA GLN A 229 17.39 -1.37 -27.86
C GLN A 229 17.44 0.16 -27.77
N LYS A 230 16.39 0.87 -28.18
CA LYS A 230 16.37 2.35 -28.21
C LYS A 230 16.09 2.96 -26.84
N TRP A 231 15.14 2.40 -26.09
CA TRP A 231 14.70 2.94 -24.80
C TRP A 231 15.62 2.56 -23.64
N GLY A 232 16.33 1.43 -23.73
CA GLY A 232 17.25 0.98 -22.68
C GLY A 232 18.39 1.96 -22.38
N PHE A 233 18.85 2.74 -23.37
CA PHE A 233 19.86 3.76 -23.19
C PHE A 233 19.30 5.01 -22.47
N TRP A 234 18.11 5.44 -22.85
CA TRP A 234 17.42 6.60 -22.25
C TRP A 234 16.98 6.32 -20.80
N ALA A 235 16.43 5.16 -20.55
CA ALA A 235 16.02 4.77 -19.20
C ALA A 235 17.23 4.68 -18.27
N ARG A 236 18.35 4.09 -18.69
CA ARG A 236 19.58 4.01 -17.90
C ARG A 236 20.19 5.39 -17.61
N GLY A 237 20.11 6.33 -18.54
CA GLY A 237 20.56 7.71 -18.33
C GLY A 237 19.72 8.42 -17.27
N LYS A 238 18.41 8.32 -17.37
CA LYS A 238 17.48 8.94 -16.39
C LYS A 238 17.58 8.35 -14.99
N TRP A 239 17.82 7.04 -14.86
CA TRP A 239 18.08 6.39 -13.58
C TRP A 239 19.37 6.87 -12.91
N ARG A 240 20.42 7.15 -13.68
CA ARG A 240 21.67 7.73 -13.14
C ARG A 240 21.45 9.14 -12.64
N GLU A 241 20.64 9.94 -13.33
CA GLU A 241 20.29 11.30 -12.91
C GLU A 241 19.42 11.33 -11.63
N LEU A 242 18.49 10.38 -11.49
CA LEU A 242 17.68 10.25 -10.29
C LEU A 242 18.54 9.82 -9.09
N LYS A 243 19.38 8.79 -9.24
CA LYS A 243 20.33 8.39 -8.17
C LYS A 243 21.30 9.50 -7.78
N ALA A 244 21.73 10.35 -8.72
CA ALA A 244 22.61 11.48 -8.40
C ALA A 244 21.88 12.59 -7.62
N LYS A 245 20.56 12.71 -7.76
CA LYS A 245 19.74 13.67 -6.99
C LYS A 245 19.44 13.17 -5.58
N ASP A 246 19.21 11.87 -5.40
CA ASP A 246 18.97 11.27 -4.08
C ASP A 246 20.24 11.20 -3.21
N SER A 247 21.44 11.35 -3.81
CA SER A 247 22.72 11.39 -3.08
C SER A 247 23.13 12.78 -2.58
N ILE A 248 22.26 13.78 -2.74
CA ILE A 248 22.53 15.19 -2.34
C ILE A 248 21.65 15.61 -1.13
N PHE A 249 20.90 14.66 -0.55
CA PHE A 249 20.17 14.89 0.71
C PHE A 249 20.65 13.94 1.80
#